data_4e063004d3b7d5ea14609b613c81bcc9
#
_entry.id   4e063004d3b7d5ea14609b613c81bcc9
#
_cell.length_a   1.000
_cell.length_b   1.000
_cell.length_c   1.000
_cell.angle_alpha   90.00
_cell.angle_beta   90.00
_cell.angle_gamma   90.00
#
_symmetry.space_group_name_H-M   'P 1'
#
loop_
_entity.id
_entity.type
_entity.pdbx_description
1 polymer ?
#
loop_
_entity_poly.entity_id
_entity_poly.type
_entity_poly.pdbx_seq_one_letter_code
_entity_poly.pdbx_strand_id
1 'polypeptide(L)'
;DECVEVSKRIIELNDTVAEAYYYIGMAILNKIVAYEKADERQDKTQIKALYKEAMPYLENYRVLAPEEKKKWAPALYRVYLNLNMGKQFDDIDRIINEEKP
;
A
#
# COMPACT_ATOMS: atom_id res chain seq x y z
N ASP A 1 4.59 15.45 3.64
CA ASP A 1 3.62 15.43 2.54
C ASP A 1 2.23 15.83 3.07
N GLU A 2 1.70 16.94 2.56
CA GLU A 2 0.43 17.50 3.02
C GLU A 2 -0.73 16.52 2.83
N CYS A 3 -0.75 15.79 1.73
CA CYS A 3 -1.81 14.83 1.46
C CYS A 3 -1.85 13.73 2.53
N VAL A 4 -0.68 13.22 2.91
CA VAL A 4 -0.58 12.17 3.93
C VAL A 4 -1.03 12.70 5.29
N GLU A 5 -0.61 13.90 5.66
CA GLU A 5 -0.97 14.49 6.95
C GLU A 5 -2.47 14.77 7.07
N VAL A 6 -3.08 15.30 6.03
CA VAL A 6 -4.53 15.55 6.02
C VAL A 6 -5.29 14.24 6.14
N SER A 7 -4.88 13.21 5.39
CA SER A 7 -5.52 11.92 5.44
C SER A 7 -5.36 11.25 6.82
N LYS A 8 -4.21 11.41 7.46
CA LYS A 8 -4.00 10.89 8.83
C LYS A 8 -4.94 11.53 9.83
N ARG A 9 -5.19 12.83 9.71
CA ARG A 9 -6.15 13.52 10.58
C ARG A 9 -7.57 12.98 10.41
N ILE A 10 -7.97 12.68 9.18
CA ILE A 10 -9.27 12.09 8.90
C ILE A 10 -9.39 10.72 9.58
N ILE A 11 -8.34 9.91 9.53
CA ILE A 11 -8.32 8.60 10.18
C ILE A 11 -8.46 8.74 11.70
N GLU A 12 -7.74 9.68 12.31
CA GLU A 12 -7.83 9.93 13.75
C GLU A 12 -9.23 10.30 14.18
N LEU A 13 -9.96 11.04 13.34
CA LEU A 13 -11.32 11.46 13.63
C LEU A 13 -12.37 10.41 13.30
N ASN A 14 -12.07 9.55 12.32
CA ASN A 14 -13.02 8.55 11.85
C ASN A 14 -12.29 7.35 11.23
N ASP A 15 -12.09 6.31 12.05
CA ASP A 15 -11.37 5.10 11.67
C ASP A 15 -12.02 4.33 10.53
N THR A 16 -13.29 4.63 10.20
CA THR A 16 -14.02 3.90 9.16
C THR A 16 -13.89 4.51 7.77
N VAL A 17 -13.09 5.56 7.61
CA VAL A 17 -12.90 6.21 6.31
C VAL A 17 -11.86 5.43 5.50
N ALA A 18 -12.32 4.42 4.77
CA ALA A 18 -11.46 3.51 4.01
C ALA A 18 -10.61 4.24 2.98
N GLU A 19 -11.20 5.19 2.25
CA GLU A 19 -10.48 5.95 1.23
C GLU A 19 -9.26 6.69 1.77
N ALA A 20 -9.34 7.17 3.02
CA ALA A 20 -8.20 7.87 3.63
C ALA A 20 -7.02 6.92 3.79
N TYR A 21 -7.26 5.70 4.25
CA TYR A 21 -6.21 4.68 4.33
C TYR A 21 -5.61 4.37 2.96
N TYR A 22 -6.45 4.23 1.96
CA TYR A 22 -6.00 3.95 0.60
C TYR A 22 -5.12 5.09 0.07
N TYR A 23 -5.56 6.34 0.22
CA TYR A 23 -4.80 7.50 -0.25
C TYR A 23 -3.45 7.62 0.44
N ILE A 24 -3.39 7.38 1.75
CA ILE A 24 -2.10 7.41 2.46
C ILE A 24 -1.17 6.32 1.91
N GLY A 25 -1.68 5.09 1.79
CA GLY A 25 -0.88 3.99 1.25
C GLY A 25 -0.37 4.27 -0.15
N MET A 26 -1.24 4.76 -1.03
CA MET A 26 -0.87 5.07 -2.41
C MET A 26 0.08 6.26 -2.50
N ALA A 27 -0.08 7.26 -1.63
CA ALA A 27 0.87 8.39 -1.60
C ALA A 27 2.28 7.90 -1.25
N ILE A 28 2.39 6.97 -0.32
CA ILE A 28 3.67 6.38 0.05
C ILE A 28 4.26 5.58 -1.12
N LEU A 29 3.43 4.77 -1.81
CA LEU A 29 3.88 4.02 -2.98
C LEU A 29 4.35 4.95 -4.10
N ASN A 30 3.65 6.06 -4.33
CA ASN A 30 4.06 7.06 -5.32
C ASN A 30 5.39 7.71 -4.94
N LYS A 31 5.60 7.94 -3.65
CA LYS A 31 6.87 8.47 -3.15
C LYS A 31 8.01 7.49 -3.43
N ILE A 32 7.76 6.19 -3.30
CA ILE A 32 8.76 5.16 -3.63
C ILE A 32 9.12 5.23 -5.12
N VAL A 33 8.13 5.34 -6.00
CA VAL A 33 8.36 5.45 -7.44
C VAL A 33 9.21 6.68 -7.76
N ALA A 34 8.88 7.82 -7.15
CA ALA A 34 9.65 9.05 -7.35
C ALA A 34 11.09 8.90 -6.86
N TYR A 35 11.27 8.26 -5.72
CA TYR A 35 12.58 8.00 -5.15
C TYR A 35 13.42 7.09 -6.07
N GLU A 36 12.83 6.03 -6.59
CA GLU A 36 13.50 5.10 -7.51
C GLU A 36 13.93 5.80 -8.80
N LYS A 37 13.10 6.72 -9.31
CA LYS A 37 13.42 7.46 -10.53
C LYS A 37 14.50 8.53 -10.32
N ALA A 38 14.53 9.13 -9.14
CA ALA A 38 15.45 10.23 -8.83
C ALA A 38 16.85 9.77 -8.45
N ASP A 39 16.98 8.57 -7.90
CA ASP A 39 18.23 8.07 -7.35
C ASP A 39 18.71 6.82 -8.08
N GLU A 40 19.77 6.98 -8.89
CA GLU A 40 20.37 5.87 -9.61
C GLU A 40 20.97 4.79 -8.71
N ARG A 41 21.34 5.16 -7.49
CA ARG A 41 21.96 4.23 -6.54
C ARG A 41 20.95 3.48 -5.69
N GLN A 42 19.72 3.90 -5.66
CA GLN A 42 18.59 3.27 -4.95
C GLN A 42 18.95 2.63 -3.60
N ASP A 43 18.69 3.34 -2.52
CA ASP A 43 18.86 2.80 -1.17
C ASP A 43 17.74 1.81 -0.87
N LYS A 44 18.03 0.51 -1.03
CA LYS A 44 17.05 -0.56 -0.82
C LYS A 44 16.49 -0.57 0.60
N THR A 45 17.30 -0.20 1.59
CA THR A 45 16.85 -0.15 2.98
C THR A 45 15.75 0.90 3.16
N GLN A 46 15.92 2.07 2.56
CA GLN A 46 14.94 3.15 2.64
C GLN A 46 13.68 2.80 1.87
N ILE A 47 13.82 2.18 0.70
CA ILE A 47 12.68 1.71 -0.08
C ILE A 47 11.87 0.68 0.70
N LYS A 48 12.52 -0.29 1.35
CA LYS A 48 11.83 -1.27 2.20
C LYS A 48 11.11 -0.61 3.37
N ALA A 49 11.73 0.41 3.99
CA ALA A 49 11.10 1.14 5.08
C ALA A 49 9.80 1.82 4.63
N LEU A 50 9.81 2.38 3.42
CA LEU A 50 8.62 3.02 2.85
C LEU A 50 7.51 1.99 2.57
N TYR A 51 7.87 0.81 2.05
CA TYR A 51 6.88 -0.26 1.86
C TYR A 51 6.28 -0.72 3.19
N LYS A 52 7.10 -0.85 4.24
CA LYS A 52 6.60 -1.19 5.57
C LYS A 52 5.67 -0.12 6.13
N GLU A 53 5.95 1.14 5.82
CA GLU A 53 5.08 2.24 6.24
C GLU A 53 3.74 2.20 5.52
N ALA A 54 3.72 1.89 4.22
CA ALA A 54 2.49 1.81 3.44
C ALA A 54 1.63 0.61 3.81
N MET A 55 2.23 -0.49 4.23
CA MET A 55 1.56 -1.77 4.44
C MET A 55 0.35 -1.68 5.37
N PRO A 56 0.44 -1.11 6.61
CA PRO A 56 -0.71 -1.10 7.50
C PRO A 56 -1.87 -0.28 6.96
N TYR A 57 -1.61 0.78 6.22
CA TYR A 57 -2.68 1.57 5.62
C TYR A 57 -3.45 0.77 4.57
N LEU A 58 -2.73 0.05 3.71
CA LEU A 58 -3.35 -0.76 2.68
C LEU A 58 -4.05 -1.98 3.25
N GLU A 59 -3.51 -2.59 4.30
CA GLU A 59 -4.15 -3.71 4.99
C GLU A 59 -5.44 -3.25 5.68
N ASN A 60 -5.44 -2.08 6.31
CA ASN A 60 -6.64 -1.52 6.91
C ASN A 60 -7.70 -1.21 5.84
N TYR A 61 -7.28 -0.70 4.70
CA TYR A 61 -8.20 -0.47 3.58
C TYR A 61 -8.87 -1.78 3.15
N ARG A 62 -8.10 -2.86 3.03
CA ARG A 62 -8.63 -4.18 2.69
C ARG A 62 -9.70 -4.64 3.69
N VAL A 63 -9.45 -4.42 4.98
CA VAL A 63 -10.38 -4.80 6.04
C VAL A 63 -11.66 -3.98 5.95
N LEU A 64 -11.55 -2.68 5.70
CA LEU A 64 -12.69 -1.77 5.68
C LEU A 64 -13.47 -1.80 4.37
N ALA A 65 -12.82 -2.13 3.27
CA ALA A 65 -13.44 -2.16 1.94
C ALA A 65 -13.00 -3.41 1.17
N PRO A 66 -13.33 -4.62 1.68
CA PRO A 66 -12.87 -5.86 1.05
C PRO A 66 -13.39 -6.04 -0.38
N GLU A 67 -14.50 -5.41 -0.73
CA GLU A 67 -15.06 -5.46 -2.08
C GLU A 67 -14.23 -4.69 -3.11
N GLU A 68 -13.35 -3.80 -2.66
CA GLU A 68 -12.51 -2.99 -3.54
C GLU A 68 -11.21 -3.71 -3.91
N LYS A 69 -11.31 -4.99 -4.27
CA LYS A 69 -10.16 -5.84 -4.60
C LYS A 69 -9.28 -5.26 -5.70
N LYS A 70 -9.88 -4.61 -6.70
CA LYS A 70 -9.14 -4.02 -7.82
C LYS A 70 -8.20 -2.91 -7.37
N LYS A 71 -8.47 -2.32 -6.20
CA LYS A 71 -7.63 -1.26 -5.64
C LYS A 71 -6.58 -1.79 -4.70
N TRP A 72 -6.97 -2.60 -3.69
CA TRP A 72 -6.01 -3.02 -2.66
C TRP A 72 -5.16 -4.22 -3.10
N ALA A 73 -5.66 -5.11 -3.96
CA ALA A 73 -4.91 -6.30 -4.32
C ALA A 73 -3.62 -5.99 -5.08
N PRO A 74 -3.62 -5.16 -6.15
CA PRO A 74 -2.37 -4.81 -6.82
C PRO A 74 -1.40 -4.05 -5.91
N ALA A 75 -1.91 -3.17 -5.05
CA ALA A 75 -1.08 -2.40 -4.13
C ALA A 75 -0.40 -3.32 -3.11
N LEU A 76 -1.15 -4.22 -2.49
CA LEU A 76 -0.61 -5.17 -1.53
C LEU A 76 0.33 -6.19 -2.19
N TYR A 77 0.02 -6.61 -3.42
CA TYR A 77 0.90 -7.48 -4.19
C TYR A 77 2.30 -6.87 -4.29
N ARG A 78 2.37 -5.61 -4.67
CA ARG A 78 3.63 -4.88 -4.79
C ARG A 78 4.36 -4.78 -3.44
N VAL A 79 3.62 -4.46 -2.37
CA VAL A 79 4.19 -4.33 -1.03
C VAL A 79 4.77 -5.67 -0.56
N TYR A 80 3.98 -6.73 -0.64
CA TYR A 80 4.41 -8.04 -0.14
C TYR A 80 5.57 -8.61 -0.97
N LEU A 81 5.56 -8.40 -2.28
CA LEU A 81 6.65 -8.82 -3.15
C LEU A 81 7.96 -8.15 -2.75
N ASN A 82 7.93 -6.84 -2.53
CA ASN A 82 9.14 -6.09 -2.21
C ASN A 82 9.64 -6.31 -0.79
N LEU A 83 8.77 -6.75 0.11
CA LEU A 83 9.12 -7.08 1.49
C LEU A 83 9.43 -8.57 1.69
N ASN A 84 9.34 -9.38 0.65
CA ASN A 84 9.56 -10.82 0.69
C ASN A 84 8.66 -11.53 1.70
N MET A 85 7.40 -11.11 1.76
CA MET A 85 6.40 -11.71 2.65
C MET A 85 5.65 -12.82 1.91
N GLY A 86 6.28 -13.99 1.80
CA GLY A 86 5.84 -15.07 0.94
C GLY A 86 4.40 -15.53 1.15
N LYS A 87 3.96 -15.71 2.40
CA LYS A 87 2.60 -16.15 2.69
C LYS A 87 1.56 -15.13 2.25
N GLN A 88 1.79 -13.87 2.58
CA GLN A 88 0.90 -12.78 2.22
C GLN A 88 0.89 -12.56 0.72
N PHE A 89 2.08 -12.65 0.10
CA PHE A 89 2.21 -12.55 -1.36
C PHE A 89 1.40 -13.64 -2.06
N ASP A 90 1.51 -14.88 -1.61
CA ASP A 90 0.79 -16.01 -2.21
C ASP A 90 -0.72 -15.82 -2.10
N ASP A 91 -1.20 -15.31 -0.97
CA ASP A 91 -2.62 -15.01 -0.76
C ASP A 91 -3.13 -13.96 -1.76
N ILE A 92 -2.39 -12.87 -1.91
CA ILE A 92 -2.76 -11.79 -2.83
C ILE A 92 -2.66 -12.26 -4.28
N ASP A 93 -1.62 -13.03 -4.62
CA ASP A 93 -1.44 -13.57 -5.97
C ASP A 93 -2.63 -14.46 -6.36
N ARG A 94 -3.08 -15.30 -5.43
CA ARG A 94 -4.25 -16.15 -5.65
C ARG A 94 -5.51 -15.32 -5.89
N ILE A 95 -5.71 -14.27 -5.08
CA ILE A 95 -6.87 -13.38 -5.23
C ILE A 95 -6.87 -12.70 -6.59
N ILE A 96 -5.71 -12.21 -7.03
CA ILE A 96 -5.57 -11.55 -8.34
C ILE A 96 -5.88 -12.56 -9.45
N ASN A 97 -5.39 -13.78 -9.34
CA ASN A 97 -5.63 -14.80 -10.35
C ASN A 97 -7.10 -15.24 -10.40
N GLU A 98 -7.79 -15.28 -9.28
CA GLU A 98 -9.21 -15.60 -9.23
C GLU A 98 -10.06 -14.51 -9.90
N GLU A 99 -9.60 -13.26 -9.91
CA GLU A 99 -10.31 -12.14 -10.55
C GLU A 99 -10.15 -12.13 -12.07
N LYS A 100 -9.21 -12.89 -12.62
CA LYS A 100 -9.00 -12.94 -14.07
C LYS A 100 -10.05 -13.82 -14.72
N PRO A 101 -10.67 -13.35 -15.81
CA PRO A 101 -11.63 -14.18 -16.55
C PRO A 101 -10.97 -15.37 -17.24
#